data_4a3981b091acc7c5358f0e9ab6a4b5b7
#
_entry.id   4a3981b091acc7c5358f0e9ab6a4b5b7
#
_cell.length_a   1.000
_cell.length_b   1.000
_cell.length_c   1.000
_cell.angle_alpha   90.00
_cell.angle_beta   90.00
_cell.angle_gamma   90.00
#
_symmetry.space_group_name_H-M   'P 1'
#
loop_
_entity.id
_entity.type
_entity.pdbx_description
1 polymer ?
#
loop_
_entity_poly.entity_id
_entity_poly.type
_entity_poly.pdbx_seq_one_letter_code
_entity_poly.pdbx_strand_id
1 'polypeptide(L)'
;MTKMRKPRKRNYINNREMFDVICQWQDDCKVAEADGNERPQMPNYLAECFMQIANRYATKPNFAYYPFREEMVSDSILTCVKYCKNFNREKSNNPFAYFTQFVKNTFLQRINAEKKNLYLKYKNYQELQLSEQLNGDEGLAAPDLNEISHEFIRGFEEKMLSEKKRPNKKEDQQVANTVTNFLEDQ
;
A
#
# COMPACT_ATOMS: atom_id res chain seq x y z
N MET A 1 8.34 -45.38 7.83
CA MET A 1 7.71 -44.37 8.75
C MET A 1 7.13 -43.23 7.94
N THR A 2 5.81 -43.24 7.74
CA THR A 2 5.10 -42.23 6.93
C THR A 2 4.91 -40.99 7.77
N LYS A 3 5.54 -39.85 7.40
CA LYS A 3 5.34 -38.56 8.08
C LYS A 3 3.89 -38.14 7.93
N MET A 4 3.11 -38.17 9.01
CA MET A 4 1.76 -37.62 9.06
C MET A 4 1.84 -36.11 8.72
N ARG A 5 1.19 -35.70 7.62
CA ARG A 5 1.01 -34.31 7.24
C ARG A 5 0.13 -33.63 8.29
N LYS A 6 0.67 -32.59 8.95
CA LYS A 6 -0.13 -31.73 9.85
C LYS A 6 -1.37 -31.22 9.10
N PRO A 7 -2.55 -31.24 9.71
CA PRO A 7 -3.76 -30.73 9.06
C PRO A 7 -3.55 -29.27 8.67
N ARG A 8 -3.86 -28.92 7.41
CA ARG A 8 -3.81 -27.55 6.92
C ARG A 8 -4.81 -26.72 7.75
N LYS A 9 -4.34 -25.65 8.39
CA LYS A 9 -5.24 -24.68 9.05
C LYS A 9 -6.26 -24.21 8.02
N ARG A 10 -7.55 -24.32 8.35
CA ARG A 10 -8.64 -23.77 7.51
C ARG A 10 -8.36 -22.29 7.27
N ASN A 11 -8.44 -21.90 6.01
CA ASN A 11 -8.38 -20.48 5.66
C ASN A 11 -9.55 -19.78 6.36
N TYR A 12 -9.31 -18.61 6.92
CA TYR A 12 -10.30 -17.82 7.62
C TYR A 12 -11.32 -17.16 6.67
N ILE A 13 -11.02 -17.13 5.37
CA ILE A 13 -11.90 -16.68 4.30
C ILE A 13 -12.05 -17.82 3.29
N ASN A 14 -13.28 -18.06 2.85
CA ASN A 14 -13.56 -18.98 1.75
C ASN A 14 -13.30 -18.25 0.42
N ASN A 15 -12.16 -18.56 -0.21
CA ASN A 15 -11.75 -17.89 -1.44
C ASN A 15 -12.73 -18.12 -2.61
N ARG A 16 -13.37 -19.29 -2.67
CA ARG A 16 -14.33 -19.63 -3.73
C ARG A 16 -15.61 -18.79 -3.57
N GLU A 17 -16.16 -18.77 -2.38
CA GLU A 17 -17.34 -17.97 -2.06
C GLU A 17 -17.09 -16.47 -2.29
N MET A 18 -15.92 -15.97 -1.87
CA MET A 18 -15.52 -14.58 -2.13
C MET A 18 -15.45 -14.29 -3.63
N PHE A 19 -14.95 -15.23 -4.44
CA PHE A 19 -14.90 -15.09 -5.89
C PHE A 19 -16.31 -15.03 -6.49
N ASP A 20 -17.18 -15.96 -6.11
CA ASP A 20 -18.55 -16.05 -6.61
C ASP A 20 -19.34 -14.77 -6.29
N VAL A 21 -19.24 -14.26 -5.05
CA VAL A 21 -19.93 -13.03 -4.62
C VAL A 21 -19.39 -11.79 -5.35
N ILE A 22 -18.08 -11.70 -5.58
CA ILE A 22 -17.51 -10.58 -6.34
C ILE A 22 -18.01 -10.60 -7.79
N CYS A 23 -17.99 -11.76 -8.43
CA CYS A 23 -18.45 -11.91 -9.82
C CYS A 23 -19.92 -11.51 -9.96
N GLN A 24 -20.78 -11.99 -9.07
CA GLN A 24 -22.19 -11.63 -9.07
C GLN A 24 -22.40 -10.14 -8.88
N TRP A 25 -21.78 -9.53 -7.89
CA TRP A 25 -21.89 -8.11 -7.65
C TRP A 25 -21.38 -7.26 -8.84
N GLN A 26 -20.30 -7.70 -9.52
CA GLN A 26 -19.82 -7.03 -10.73
C GLN A 26 -20.84 -7.11 -11.88
N ASP A 27 -21.53 -8.24 -12.03
CA ASP A 27 -22.56 -8.40 -13.07
C ASP A 27 -23.80 -7.56 -12.73
N ASP A 28 -24.23 -7.51 -11.46
CA ASP A 28 -25.30 -6.64 -10.99
C ASP A 28 -24.97 -5.15 -11.24
N CYS A 29 -23.70 -4.74 -11.01
CA CYS A 29 -23.24 -3.40 -11.33
C CYS A 29 -23.33 -3.05 -12.82
N LYS A 30 -22.99 -4.01 -13.71
CA LYS A 30 -23.07 -3.81 -15.16
C LYS A 30 -24.53 -3.67 -15.62
N VAL A 31 -25.43 -4.47 -15.06
CA VAL A 31 -26.87 -4.39 -15.36
C VAL A 31 -27.41 -3.02 -14.90
N ALA A 32 -27.10 -2.60 -13.69
CA ALA A 32 -27.54 -1.30 -13.20
C ALA A 32 -26.99 -0.14 -14.04
N GLU A 33 -25.72 -0.22 -14.46
CA GLU A 33 -25.10 0.79 -15.34
C GLU A 33 -25.78 0.81 -16.74
N ALA A 34 -26.18 -0.35 -17.28
CA ALA A 34 -26.88 -0.44 -18.56
C ALA A 34 -28.30 0.12 -18.50
N ASP A 35 -29.00 -0.06 -17.38
CA ASP A 35 -30.34 0.42 -17.12
C ASP A 35 -30.40 1.91 -16.67
N GLY A 36 -29.22 2.54 -16.49
CA GLY A 36 -29.13 3.93 -15.99
C GLY A 36 -29.48 4.06 -14.51
N ASN A 37 -29.48 2.98 -13.75
CA ASN A 37 -29.76 2.95 -12.34
C ASN A 37 -28.50 3.18 -11.49
N GLU A 38 -28.71 3.58 -10.22
CA GLU A 38 -27.61 3.66 -9.27
C GLU A 38 -26.96 2.30 -9.04
N ARG A 39 -25.64 2.35 -8.79
CA ARG A 39 -24.85 1.16 -8.51
C ARG A 39 -25.36 0.43 -7.25
N PRO A 40 -25.56 -0.88 -7.29
CA PRO A 40 -25.95 -1.67 -6.12
C PRO A 40 -24.86 -1.60 -5.02
N GLN A 41 -25.31 -1.53 -3.78
CA GLN A 41 -24.43 -1.58 -2.64
C GLN A 41 -23.58 -2.85 -2.65
N MET A 42 -22.33 -2.71 -2.19
CA MET A 42 -21.45 -3.86 -2.06
C MET A 42 -22.00 -4.82 -0.97
N PRO A 43 -22.02 -6.14 -1.23
CA PRO A 43 -22.46 -7.12 -0.25
C PRO A 43 -21.65 -7.06 1.05
N ASN A 44 -22.35 -7.11 2.20
CA ASN A 44 -21.73 -7.08 3.53
C ASN A 44 -20.65 -8.14 3.70
N TYR A 45 -20.82 -9.32 3.12
CA TYR A 45 -19.85 -10.40 3.14
C TYR A 45 -18.48 -9.96 2.59
N LEU A 46 -18.44 -9.19 1.51
CA LEU A 46 -17.18 -8.68 0.95
C LEU A 46 -16.52 -7.68 1.89
N ALA A 47 -17.31 -6.80 2.51
CA ALA A 47 -16.80 -5.84 3.49
C ALA A 47 -16.18 -6.56 4.70
N GLU A 48 -16.84 -7.61 5.21
CA GLU A 48 -16.30 -8.46 6.27
C GLU A 48 -15.01 -9.17 5.86
N CYS A 49 -14.94 -9.68 4.64
CA CYS A 49 -13.72 -10.28 4.10
C CYS A 49 -12.56 -9.26 4.08
N PHE A 50 -12.80 -8.03 3.61
CA PHE A 50 -11.77 -6.99 3.58
C PHE A 50 -11.30 -6.61 4.98
N MET A 51 -12.22 -6.44 5.93
CA MET A 51 -11.89 -6.19 7.33
C MET A 51 -11.04 -7.32 7.93
N GLN A 52 -11.40 -8.57 7.67
CA GLN A 52 -10.64 -9.72 8.17
C GLN A 52 -9.23 -9.79 7.56
N ILE A 53 -9.07 -9.52 6.26
CA ILE A 53 -7.77 -9.48 5.59
C ILE A 53 -6.91 -8.38 6.21
N ALA A 54 -7.43 -7.16 6.32
CA ALA A 54 -6.72 -6.00 6.81
C ALA A 54 -6.27 -6.18 8.28
N ASN A 55 -7.20 -6.57 9.16
CA ASN A 55 -6.91 -6.79 10.57
C ASN A 55 -5.86 -7.89 10.77
N ARG A 56 -5.98 -9.03 10.07
CA ARG A 56 -4.99 -10.10 10.17
C ARG A 56 -3.65 -9.72 9.56
N TYR A 57 -3.64 -8.87 8.54
CA TYR A 57 -2.41 -8.36 7.98
C TYR A 57 -1.69 -7.43 8.97
N ALA A 58 -2.43 -6.61 9.70
CA ALA A 58 -1.92 -5.68 10.70
C ALA A 58 -1.30 -6.38 11.93
N THR A 59 -1.65 -7.64 12.20
CA THR A 59 -1.04 -8.41 13.31
C THR A 59 0.34 -9.00 12.99
N LYS A 60 0.81 -8.89 11.76
CA LYS A 60 2.16 -9.34 11.40
C LYS A 60 3.21 -8.53 12.17
N PRO A 61 4.32 -9.14 12.63
CA PRO A 61 5.36 -8.46 13.41
C PRO A 61 5.86 -7.16 12.76
N ASN A 62 5.93 -7.13 11.42
CA ASN A 62 6.40 -5.97 10.67
C ASN A 62 5.45 -4.76 10.74
N PHE A 63 4.19 -4.93 11.19
CA PHE A 63 3.17 -3.89 11.19
C PHE A 63 2.53 -3.66 12.56
N ALA A 64 2.65 -4.63 13.48
CA ALA A 64 1.94 -4.63 14.76
C ALA A 64 2.29 -3.45 15.66
N TYR A 65 3.50 -2.92 15.56
CA TYR A 65 4.03 -1.89 16.46
C TYR A 65 3.99 -0.46 15.91
N TYR A 66 3.39 -0.26 14.74
CA TYR A 66 3.23 1.11 14.23
C TYR A 66 2.15 1.86 14.99
N PRO A 67 2.40 3.11 15.43
CA PRO A 67 1.41 3.91 16.17
C PRO A 67 0.15 4.22 15.35
N PHE A 68 0.28 4.28 14.01
CA PHE A 68 -0.80 4.52 13.06
C PHE A 68 -1.34 3.22 12.42
N ARG A 69 -1.32 2.11 13.17
CA ARG A 69 -1.80 0.79 12.68
C ARG A 69 -3.28 0.80 12.31
N GLU A 70 -4.10 1.52 13.07
CA GLU A 70 -5.56 1.59 12.84
C GLU A 70 -5.87 2.35 11.54
N GLU A 71 -5.15 3.42 11.27
CA GLU A 71 -5.24 4.16 10.02
C GLU A 71 -4.79 3.30 8.83
N MET A 72 -3.73 2.51 8.97
CA MET A 72 -3.31 1.55 7.94
C MET A 72 -4.41 0.54 7.61
N VAL A 73 -5.11 0.03 8.62
CA VAL A 73 -6.24 -0.88 8.44
C VAL A 73 -7.38 -0.17 7.72
N SER A 74 -7.79 1.01 8.19
CA SER A 74 -8.89 1.78 7.60
C SER A 74 -8.62 2.16 6.15
N ASP A 75 -7.43 2.69 5.84
CA ASP A 75 -7.01 3.04 4.49
C ASP A 75 -7.03 1.82 3.55
N SER A 76 -6.63 0.65 4.05
CA SER A 76 -6.60 -0.57 3.24
C SER A 76 -8.01 -1.10 2.96
N ILE A 77 -8.94 -1.01 3.91
CA ILE A 77 -10.34 -1.38 3.70
C ILE A 77 -10.95 -0.47 2.64
N LEU A 78 -10.78 0.85 2.75
CA LEU A 78 -11.24 1.81 1.75
C LEU A 78 -10.66 1.51 0.37
N THR A 79 -9.38 1.18 0.29
CA THR A 79 -8.72 0.80 -0.97
C THR A 79 -9.34 -0.45 -1.56
N CYS A 80 -9.58 -1.50 -0.76
CA CYS A 80 -10.23 -2.72 -1.22
C CYS A 80 -11.65 -2.47 -1.75
N VAL A 81 -12.44 -1.66 -1.04
CA VAL A 81 -13.80 -1.27 -1.47
C VAL A 81 -13.75 -0.51 -2.80
N LYS A 82 -12.88 0.50 -2.89
CA LYS A 82 -12.74 1.34 -4.10
C LYS A 82 -12.37 0.54 -5.34
N TYR A 83 -11.46 -0.43 -5.19
CA TYR A 83 -10.93 -1.20 -6.31
C TYR A 83 -11.57 -2.57 -6.47
N CYS A 84 -12.61 -2.91 -5.71
CA CYS A 84 -13.32 -4.19 -5.79
C CYS A 84 -13.84 -4.48 -7.20
N LYS A 85 -14.39 -3.46 -7.87
CA LYS A 85 -14.88 -3.58 -9.26
C LYS A 85 -13.80 -3.91 -10.29
N ASN A 86 -12.54 -3.58 -10.01
CA ASN A 86 -11.43 -3.77 -10.93
C ASN A 86 -10.84 -5.19 -10.87
N PHE A 87 -11.39 -6.06 -10.03
CA PHE A 87 -10.98 -7.45 -10.01
C PHE A 87 -11.31 -8.13 -11.35
N ASN A 88 -10.27 -8.64 -12.03
CA ASN A 88 -10.43 -9.29 -13.31
C ASN A 88 -10.52 -10.81 -13.12
N ARG A 89 -11.74 -11.35 -13.31
CA ARG A 89 -12.05 -12.78 -13.16
C ARG A 89 -11.43 -13.66 -14.24
N GLU A 90 -11.04 -13.11 -15.39
CA GLU A 90 -10.37 -13.85 -16.45
C GLU A 90 -8.87 -14.06 -16.14
N LYS A 91 -8.25 -13.09 -15.46
CA LYS A 91 -6.83 -13.15 -15.11
C LYS A 91 -6.55 -13.91 -13.81
N SER A 92 -7.50 -13.96 -12.90
CA SER A 92 -7.29 -14.58 -11.59
C SER A 92 -8.59 -15.09 -10.99
N ASN A 93 -8.53 -16.31 -10.45
CA ASN A 93 -9.59 -16.91 -9.64
C ASN A 93 -9.30 -16.83 -8.12
N ASN A 94 -8.32 -16.01 -7.71
CA ASN A 94 -7.92 -15.89 -6.31
C ASN A 94 -8.05 -14.45 -5.80
N PRO A 95 -9.28 -14.00 -5.47
CA PRO A 95 -9.52 -12.67 -4.93
C PRO A 95 -8.81 -12.45 -3.59
N PHE A 96 -8.69 -13.46 -2.74
CA PHE A 96 -7.97 -13.33 -1.46
C PHE A 96 -6.53 -12.87 -1.65
N ALA A 97 -5.79 -13.46 -2.59
CA ALA A 97 -4.42 -13.03 -2.89
C ALA A 97 -4.37 -11.62 -3.48
N TYR A 98 -5.31 -11.29 -4.37
CA TYR A 98 -5.45 -9.98 -4.99
C TYR A 98 -5.67 -8.88 -3.94
N PHE A 99 -6.65 -9.01 -3.06
CA PHE A 99 -6.91 -8.01 -2.02
C PHE A 99 -5.85 -7.98 -0.92
N THR A 100 -5.23 -9.12 -0.59
CA THR A 100 -4.07 -9.14 0.31
C THR A 100 -2.92 -8.28 -0.24
N GLN A 101 -2.71 -8.27 -1.55
CA GLN A 101 -1.70 -7.41 -2.18
C GLN A 101 -2.07 -5.92 -2.09
N PHE A 102 -3.36 -5.56 -2.23
CA PHE A 102 -3.82 -4.18 -2.00
C PHE A 102 -3.56 -3.74 -0.56
N VAL A 103 -3.95 -4.56 0.42
CA VAL A 103 -3.69 -4.29 1.83
C VAL A 103 -2.19 -4.06 2.07
N LYS A 104 -1.33 -4.94 1.55
CA LYS A 104 0.12 -4.78 1.66
C LYS A 104 0.61 -3.46 1.07
N ASN A 105 0.17 -3.13 -0.13
CA ASN A 105 0.61 -1.91 -0.83
C ASN A 105 0.14 -0.66 -0.09
N THR A 106 -1.10 -0.62 0.39
CA THR A 106 -1.64 0.51 1.16
C THR A 106 -0.90 0.70 2.48
N PHE A 107 -0.56 -0.39 3.18
CA PHE A 107 0.25 -0.32 4.40
C PHE A 107 1.63 0.30 4.13
N LEU A 108 2.30 -0.12 3.06
CA LEU A 108 3.59 0.46 2.67
C LEU A 108 3.48 1.93 2.24
N GLN A 109 2.40 2.29 1.54
CA GLN A 109 2.13 3.68 1.16
C GLN A 109 1.94 4.56 2.39
N ARG A 110 1.15 4.11 3.38
CA ARG A 110 0.96 4.86 4.63
C ARG A 110 2.27 5.02 5.39
N ILE A 111 3.06 3.96 5.55
CA ILE A 111 4.38 4.02 6.20
C ILE A 111 5.29 5.03 5.50
N ASN A 112 5.32 5.03 4.18
CA ASN A 112 6.14 5.98 3.42
C ASN A 112 5.63 7.43 3.56
N ALA A 113 4.31 7.62 3.60
CA ALA A 113 3.71 8.93 3.84
C ALA A 113 4.07 9.48 5.23
N GLU A 114 3.96 8.65 6.27
CA GLU A 114 4.32 9.05 7.64
C GLU A 114 5.83 9.35 7.79
N LYS A 115 6.68 8.55 7.14
CA LYS A 115 8.13 8.86 7.10
C LYS A 115 8.43 10.18 6.40
N LYS A 116 7.70 10.49 5.31
CA LYS A 116 7.83 11.77 4.62
C LYS A 116 7.35 12.93 5.48
N ASN A 117 6.23 12.76 6.19
CA ASN A 117 5.71 13.76 7.12
C ASN A 117 6.71 14.03 8.26
N LEU A 118 7.32 12.98 8.80
CA LEU A 118 8.35 13.12 9.83
C LEU A 118 9.60 13.84 9.30
N TYR A 119 10.04 13.51 8.09
CA TYR A 119 11.13 14.20 7.42
C TYR A 119 10.86 15.72 7.29
N LEU A 120 9.65 16.09 6.83
CA LEU A 120 9.26 17.50 6.71
C LEU A 120 9.24 18.21 8.07
N LYS A 121 8.74 17.54 9.12
CA LYS A 121 8.75 18.09 10.47
C LYS A 121 10.17 18.37 10.96
N TYR A 122 11.10 17.45 10.75
CA TYR A 122 12.49 17.65 11.16
C TYR A 122 13.20 18.71 10.33
N LYS A 123 12.93 18.80 9.02
CA LYS A 123 13.46 19.90 8.18
C LYS A 123 12.99 21.27 8.65
N ASN A 124 11.69 21.42 8.89
CA ASN A 124 11.13 22.67 9.40
C ASN A 124 11.73 23.04 10.77
N TYR A 125 11.94 22.04 11.64
CA TYR A 125 12.58 22.26 12.93
C TYR A 125 14.02 22.78 12.77
N GLN A 126 14.82 22.22 11.86
CA GLN A 126 16.17 22.69 11.56
C GLN A 126 16.18 24.12 11.03
N GLU A 127 15.25 24.48 10.14
CA GLU A 127 15.13 25.82 9.58
C GLU A 127 14.77 26.84 10.67
N LEU A 128 13.86 26.50 11.59
CA LEU A 128 13.51 27.36 12.73
C LEU A 128 14.69 27.58 13.62
N GLN A 129 15.44 26.55 14.01
CA GLN A 129 16.65 26.69 14.84
C GLN A 129 17.70 27.56 14.18
N LEU A 130 17.93 27.41 12.89
CA LEU A 130 18.89 28.25 12.15
C LEU A 130 18.45 29.71 12.17
N SER A 131 17.15 29.99 12.04
CA SER A 131 16.62 31.36 12.10
C SER A 131 16.75 32.00 13.50
N GLU A 132 16.52 31.19 14.55
CA GLU A 132 16.69 31.64 15.94
C GLU A 132 18.16 31.98 16.24
N GLN A 133 19.12 31.14 15.82
CA GLN A 133 20.53 31.38 15.95
C GLN A 133 20.99 32.64 15.22
N LEU A 134 20.47 32.91 14.02
CA LEU A 134 20.77 34.13 13.26
C LEU A 134 20.22 35.41 13.91
N ASN A 135 19.09 35.29 14.64
CA ASN A 135 18.46 36.41 15.34
C ASN A 135 19.05 36.66 16.75
N GLY A 136 20.01 35.83 17.17
CA GLY A 136 20.67 35.97 18.50
C GLY A 136 19.79 35.52 19.66
N ASP A 137 18.73 34.80 19.38
CA ASP A 137 17.86 34.19 20.39
C ASP A 137 18.43 32.79 20.73
N GLU A 138 19.01 32.65 21.93
CA GLU A 138 19.47 31.34 22.42
C GLU A 138 18.26 30.46 22.78
N GLY A 139 17.59 29.95 21.76
CA GLY A 139 16.52 29.00 21.94
C GLY A 139 17.00 27.74 22.68
N LEU A 140 16.16 27.22 23.58
CA LEU A 140 16.35 25.96 24.31
C LEU A 140 16.33 24.76 23.34
N ALA A 141 17.39 24.63 22.54
CA ALA A 141 17.56 23.44 21.68
C ALA A 141 17.91 22.23 22.54
N ALA A 142 17.05 21.23 22.58
CA ALA A 142 17.37 19.94 23.19
C ALA A 142 18.45 19.24 22.33
N PRO A 143 19.69 19.07 22.82
CA PRO A 143 20.80 18.52 22.02
C PRO A 143 20.50 17.15 21.41
N ASP A 144 19.83 16.30 22.16
CA ASP A 144 19.46 14.93 21.76
C ASP A 144 18.49 14.91 20.55
N LEU A 145 17.55 15.87 20.50
CA LEU A 145 16.59 15.95 19.39
C LEU A 145 17.26 16.38 18.09
N ASN A 146 18.31 17.21 18.19
CA ASN A 146 19.10 17.66 17.04
C ASN A 146 19.83 16.49 16.38
N GLU A 147 20.53 15.67 17.17
CA GLU A 147 21.27 14.53 16.64
C GLU A 147 20.33 13.52 15.95
N ILE A 148 19.23 13.16 16.62
CA ILE A 148 18.21 12.24 16.07
C ILE A 148 17.60 12.79 14.77
N SER A 149 17.28 14.09 14.72
CA SER A 149 16.71 14.72 13.52
C SER A 149 17.68 14.72 12.35
N HIS A 150 18.95 15.04 12.59
CA HIS A 150 20.01 15.04 11.58
C HIS A 150 20.27 13.65 11.00
N GLU A 151 20.35 12.62 11.87
CA GLU A 151 20.54 11.24 11.42
C GLU A 151 19.35 10.74 10.58
N PHE A 152 18.13 11.02 11.02
CA PHE A 152 16.92 10.67 10.29
C PHE A 152 16.85 11.33 8.91
N ILE A 153 17.13 12.65 8.84
CA ILE A 153 17.12 13.41 7.59
C ILE A 153 18.14 12.83 6.60
N ARG A 154 19.38 12.62 7.06
CA ARG A 154 20.44 12.05 6.23
C ARG A 154 20.04 10.67 5.66
N GLY A 155 19.58 9.77 6.52
CA GLY A 155 19.17 8.42 6.07
C GLY A 155 17.98 8.44 5.11
N PHE A 156 17.04 9.38 5.28
CA PHE A 156 15.92 9.55 4.37
C PHE A 156 16.37 10.09 3.00
N GLU A 157 17.23 11.09 2.96
CA GLU A 157 17.77 11.68 1.73
C GLU A 157 18.65 10.71 0.95
N GLU A 158 19.51 9.94 1.62
CA GLU A 158 20.32 8.89 1.02
C GLU A 158 19.44 7.82 0.33
N LYS A 159 18.35 7.44 1.01
CA LYS A 159 17.39 6.49 0.45
C LYS A 159 16.70 7.06 -0.79
N MET A 160 16.26 8.30 -0.75
CA MET A 160 15.63 8.95 -1.91
C MET A 160 16.60 9.05 -3.11
N LEU A 161 17.86 9.37 -2.85
CA LEU A 161 18.89 9.41 -3.90
C LEU A 161 19.16 8.04 -4.49
N SER A 162 19.19 6.99 -3.67
CA SER A 162 19.39 5.61 -4.14
C SER A 162 18.21 5.10 -4.97
N GLU A 163 16.99 5.49 -4.62
CA GLU A 163 15.78 5.14 -5.39
C GLU A 163 15.74 5.84 -6.76
N LYS A 164 16.16 7.11 -6.84
CA LYS A 164 16.28 7.85 -8.11
C LYS A 164 17.34 7.28 -9.06
N LYS A 165 18.38 6.64 -8.51
CA LYS A 165 19.46 6.02 -9.31
C LYS A 165 19.10 4.64 -9.86
N ARG A 166 17.98 4.05 -9.44
CA ARG A 166 17.52 2.76 -9.99
C ARG A 166 16.95 2.98 -11.39
N PRO A 167 17.51 2.37 -12.44
CA PRO A 167 16.96 2.49 -13.79
C PRO A 167 15.51 2.00 -13.79
N ASN A 168 14.67 2.75 -14.49
CA ASN A 168 13.23 2.44 -14.60
C ASN A 168 13.09 1.26 -15.58
N LYS A 169 13.18 0.02 -15.10
CA LYS A 169 13.11 -1.21 -15.90
C LYS A 169 11.96 -1.25 -16.92
N LYS A 170 10.93 -0.42 -16.74
CA LYS A 170 9.80 -0.31 -17.68
C LYS A 170 10.12 0.58 -18.87
N GLU A 171 10.88 1.64 -18.69
CA GLU A 171 11.31 2.53 -19.79
C GLU A 171 12.34 1.84 -20.67
N ASP A 172 13.30 1.11 -20.07
CA ASP A 172 14.30 0.35 -20.81
C ASP A 172 13.68 -0.77 -21.66
N GLN A 173 12.62 -1.43 -21.17
CA GLN A 173 11.88 -2.44 -21.95
C GLN A 173 11.05 -1.82 -23.08
N GLN A 174 10.46 -0.64 -22.89
CA GLN A 174 9.73 0.04 -23.96
C GLN A 174 10.67 0.54 -25.05
N VAL A 175 11.81 1.11 -24.70
CA VAL A 175 12.83 1.55 -25.68
C VAL A 175 13.41 0.35 -26.42
N ALA A 176 13.73 -0.75 -25.74
CA ALA A 176 14.22 -1.98 -26.39
C ALA A 176 13.20 -2.54 -27.39
N ASN A 177 11.92 -2.63 -27.00
CA ASN A 177 10.86 -3.11 -27.90
C ASN A 177 10.63 -2.19 -29.09
N THR A 178 10.76 -0.87 -28.92
CA THR A 178 10.62 0.10 -30.02
C THR A 178 11.77 -0.02 -31.01
N VAL A 179 13.00 -0.23 -30.53
CA VAL A 179 14.18 -0.41 -31.38
C VAL A 179 14.14 -1.73 -32.15
N THR A 180 13.64 -2.81 -31.51
CA THR A 180 13.52 -4.13 -32.16
C THR A 180 12.48 -4.07 -33.29
N ASN A 181 11.32 -3.45 -33.05
CA ASN A 181 10.28 -3.28 -34.07
C ASN A 181 10.74 -2.41 -35.26
N PHE A 182 11.59 -1.41 -35.00
CA PHE A 182 12.13 -0.56 -36.06
C PHE A 182 13.16 -1.28 -36.95
N LEU A 183 13.86 -2.31 -36.42
CA LEU A 183 14.85 -3.09 -37.17
C LEU A 183 14.22 -4.28 -37.93
N GLU A 184 13.01 -4.70 -37.58
CA GLU A 184 12.27 -5.78 -38.27
C GLU A 184 11.48 -5.26 -39.50
N ASP A 185 11.24 -3.95 -39.62
CA ASP A 185 10.51 -3.30 -40.73
C ASP A 185 11.44 -2.82 -41.87
N GLN A 186 12.73 -3.24 -41.95
CA GLN A 186 13.65 -3.00 -43.06
C GLN A 186 14.09 -4.31 -43.72
#